data_c784f780f0f81a6101d6c1606c4a89c3
#
_entry.id   c784f780f0f81a6101d6c1606c4a89c3
#
_cell.length_a   1.000
_cell.length_b   1.000
_cell.length_c   1.000
_cell.angle_alpha   90.00
_cell.angle_beta   90.00
_cell.angle_gamma   90.00
#
_symmetry.space_group_name_H-M   'P 1'
#
loop_
_entity.id
_entity.type
_entity.pdbx_description
1 polymer ?
#
loop_
_entity_poly.entity_id
_entity_poly.type
_entity_poly.pdbx_seq_one_letter_code
_entity_poly.pdbx_strand_id
1 'polypeptide(L)'
;YKNDSLLISYKTLNIDNPKLNCRLSSLGKFSPKRIILDNKLKTKTSSYIFKTSNKINTIFFYSNADKEKISLFKKKGIKLVKSQLDNDNNFDLKIVFKKLFNMGCRNLLIEGGNELTKNALKKKLFNQFYLFKSPKILSKFVEHKEFKHFKDLSQNYKIKNKINTNIRKDLITLYKK
;
A
#
# COMPACT_ATOMS: atom_id res chain seq x y z
N TYR A 1 -2.83 12.76 -7.73
CA TYR A 1 -2.61 13.83 -6.72
C TYR A 1 -3.75 13.92 -5.71
N LYS A 2 -4.79 13.07 -5.82
CA LYS A 2 -5.92 13.03 -4.87
C LYS A 2 -5.53 12.46 -3.50
N ASN A 3 -4.45 11.68 -3.43
CA ASN A 3 -3.98 11.08 -2.19
C ASN A 3 -2.66 11.71 -1.78
N ASP A 4 -2.52 12.05 -0.51
CA ASP A 4 -1.30 12.62 0.07
C ASP A 4 -0.27 11.56 0.47
N SER A 5 -0.70 10.31 0.57
CA SER A 5 0.12 9.19 0.97
C SER A 5 -0.30 7.88 0.29
N LEU A 6 0.67 6.99 0.06
CA LEU A 6 0.49 5.69 -0.59
C LEU A 6 1.19 4.61 0.23
N LEU A 7 0.45 3.58 0.61
CA LEU A 7 0.91 2.51 1.48
C LEU A 7 0.98 1.18 0.72
N ILE A 8 2.13 0.52 0.82
CA ILE A 8 2.37 -0.84 0.31
C ILE A 8 3.08 -1.71 1.34
N SER A 9 3.13 -3.02 1.09
CA SER A 9 3.99 -3.94 1.83
C SER A 9 5.39 -4.03 1.23
N TYR A 10 6.39 -4.38 2.05
CA TYR A 10 7.75 -4.64 1.55
C TYR A 10 7.80 -5.78 0.52
N LYS A 11 6.87 -6.74 0.59
CA LYS A 11 6.79 -7.84 -0.39
C LYS A 11 6.47 -7.29 -1.77
N THR A 12 5.43 -6.46 -1.87
CA THR A 12 5.07 -5.74 -3.11
C THR A 12 6.26 -4.90 -3.61
N LEU A 13 6.91 -4.16 -2.69
CA LEU A 13 8.08 -3.35 -3.03
C LEU A 13 9.22 -4.20 -3.62
N ASN A 14 9.55 -5.33 -3.01
CA ASN A 14 10.67 -6.17 -3.45
C ASN A 14 10.39 -6.96 -4.74
N ILE A 15 9.11 -7.23 -5.05
CA ILE A 15 8.70 -7.95 -6.27
C ILE A 15 8.58 -6.96 -7.44
N ASP A 16 7.81 -5.88 -7.26
CA ASP A 16 7.41 -5.00 -8.35
C ASP A 16 8.35 -3.80 -8.53
N ASN A 17 9.18 -3.51 -7.52
CA ASN A 17 10.08 -2.35 -7.47
C ASN A 17 9.41 -1.04 -7.94
N PRO A 18 8.24 -0.67 -7.40
CA PRO A 18 7.44 0.44 -7.91
C PRO A 18 8.09 1.79 -7.59
N LYS A 19 7.83 2.79 -8.44
CA LYS A 19 8.35 4.14 -8.22
C LYS A 19 7.57 4.93 -7.18
N LEU A 20 6.26 4.71 -7.07
CA LEU A 20 5.32 5.38 -6.16
C LEU A 20 5.50 6.91 -6.18
N ASN A 21 5.49 7.50 -7.34
CA ASN A 21 5.62 8.94 -7.55
C ASN A 21 4.56 9.44 -8.54
N CYS A 22 4.28 10.73 -8.50
CA CYS A 22 3.46 11.37 -9.52
C CYS A 22 4.25 11.44 -10.84
N ARG A 23 3.66 10.90 -11.92
CA ARG A 23 4.25 10.85 -13.25
C ARG A 23 3.58 11.82 -14.24
N LEU A 24 2.70 12.66 -13.73
CA LEU A 24 2.09 13.72 -14.53
C LEU A 24 3.12 14.84 -14.72
N SER A 25 3.17 15.38 -15.93
CA SER A 25 4.07 16.50 -16.26
C SER A 25 3.85 17.65 -15.27
N SER A 26 4.93 18.26 -14.83
CA SER A 26 4.94 19.39 -13.87
C SER A 26 4.40 19.09 -12.46
N LEU A 27 3.84 17.91 -12.18
CA LEU A 27 3.25 17.56 -10.88
C LEU A 27 4.13 16.65 -10.02
N GLY A 28 5.39 16.42 -10.39
CA GLY A 28 6.30 15.53 -9.64
C GLY A 28 6.50 15.94 -8.19
N LYS A 29 6.47 17.27 -7.89
CA LYS A 29 6.53 17.82 -6.51
C LYS A 29 5.36 17.42 -5.62
N PHE A 30 4.23 17.01 -6.20
CA PHE A 30 3.06 16.51 -5.49
C PHE A 30 3.05 14.97 -5.37
N SER A 31 4.21 14.34 -5.48
CA SER A 31 4.32 12.90 -5.23
C SER A 31 3.86 12.57 -3.82
N PRO A 32 3.06 11.50 -3.62
CA PRO A 32 2.56 11.13 -2.30
C PRO A 32 3.71 10.69 -1.38
N LYS A 33 3.53 10.84 -0.09
CA LYS A 33 4.39 10.20 0.92
C LYS A 33 4.35 8.70 0.72
N ARG A 34 5.50 8.06 0.62
CA ARG A 34 5.61 6.62 0.43
C ARG A 34 5.66 5.92 1.78
N ILE A 35 4.67 5.08 2.06
CA ILE A 35 4.52 4.35 3.32
C ILE A 35 4.77 2.87 3.05
N ILE A 36 5.73 2.28 3.72
CA ILE A 36 6.08 0.88 3.55
C ILE A 36 5.92 0.13 4.88
N LEU A 37 5.18 -0.98 4.85
CA LEU A 37 5.08 -1.90 5.96
C LEU A 37 6.16 -2.97 5.82
N ASP A 38 7.20 -2.90 6.65
CA ASP A 38 8.35 -3.81 6.61
C ASP A 38 8.81 -4.17 8.02
N ASN A 39 8.21 -5.21 8.59
CA ASN A 39 8.40 -5.64 9.97
C ASN A 39 9.89 -5.73 10.39
N LYS A 40 10.73 -6.30 9.54
CA LYS A 40 12.15 -6.59 9.83
C LYS A 40 13.13 -5.80 8.95
N LEU A 41 12.68 -4.76 8.28
CA LEU A 41 13.45 -3.98 7.30
C LEU A 41 14.13 -4.89 6.25
N LYS A 42 13.32 -5.73 5.59
CA LYS A 42 13.74 -6.66 4.54
C LYS A 42 13.74 -6.06 3.14
N THR A 43 13.40 -4.78 3.02
CA THR A 43 13.45 -4.06 1.74
C THR A 43 14.86 -4.08 1.18
N LYS A 44 14.97 -4.43 -0.11
CA LYS A 44 16.24 -4.42 -0.83
C LYS A 44 16.78 -2.99 -0.98
N THR A 45 18.02 -2.77 -0.60
CA THR A 45 18.71 -1.47 -0.73
C THR A 45 18.89 -1.04 -2.20
N SER A 46 18.84 -1.99 -3.12
CA SER A 46 18.84 -1.75 -4.56
C SER A 46 17.50 -1.23 -5.11
N SER A 47 16.41 -1.28 -4.31
CA SER A 47 15.09 -0.82 -4.76
C SER A 47 15.05 0.66 -5.08
N TYR A 48 14.21 1.04 -6.04
CA TYR A 48 14.02 2.43 -6.43
C TYR A 48 13.61 3.33 -5.25
N ILE A 49 12.71 2.84 -4.40
CA ILE A 49 12.23 3.59 -3.22
C ILE A 49 13.37 3.84 -2.25
N PHE A 50 14.20 2.85 -1.95
CA PHE A 50 15.35 3.03 -1.07
C PHE A 50 16.35 4.03 -1.65
N LYS A 51 16.70 3.91 -2.94
CA LYS A 51 17.64 4.81 -3.62
C LYS A 51 17.17 6.27 -3.67
N THR A 52 15.87 6.50 -3.72
CA THR A 52 15.28 7.85 -3.88
C THR A 52 14.57 8.37 -2.63
N SER A 53 14.79 7.76 -1.47
CA SER A 53 14.12 8.11 -0.21
C SER A 53 14.44 9.53 0.28
N ASN A 54 15.60 10.06 -0.06
CA ASN A 54 15.99 11.45 0.25
C ASN A 54 15.30 12.51 -0.63
N LYS A 55 14.75 12.10 -1.79
CA LYS A 55 14.06 13.00 -2.74
C LYS A 55 12.56 13.03 -2.53
N ILE A 56 11.98 11.93 -2.04
CA ILE A 56 10.54 11.79 -1.79
C ILE A 56 10.35 11.27 -0.38
N ASN A 57 9.52 11.96 0.39
CA ASN A 57 9.24 11.61 1.79
C ASN A 57 8.84 10.13 1.91
N THR A 58 9.65 9.35 2.60
CA THR A 58 9.51 7.90 2.70
C THR A 58 9.50 7.48 4.17
N ILE A 59 8.45 6.76 4.56
CA ILE A 59 8.22 6.29 5.92
C ILE A 59 8.15 4.77 5.91
N PHE A 60 8.94 4.13 6.75
CA PHE A 60 8.86 2.69 6.99
C PHE A 60 8.31 2.41 8.38
N PHE A 61 7.27 1.60 8.44
CA PHE A 61 6.82 0.98 9.68
C PHE A 61 7.56 -0.31 9.89
N TYR A 62 8.15 -0.48 11.07
CA TYR A 62 8.86 -1.72 11.47
C TYR A 62 8.45 -2.12 12.89
N SER A 63 8.65 -3.36 13.26
CA SER A 63 8.43 -3.85 14.62
C SER A 63 9.75 -4.30 15.26
N ASN A 64 10.46 -5.18 14.58
CA ASN A 64 11.73 -5.73 15.06
C ASN A 64 12.74 -5.78 13.92
N ALA A 65 13.83 -5.04 14.04
CA ALA A 65 14.91 -5.03 13.06
C ALA A 65 16.25 -4.80 13.75
N ASP A 66 17.31 -5.30 13.11
CA ASP A 66 18.68 -5.19 13.61
C ASP A 66 19.12 -3.72 13.67
N LYS A 67 19.96 -3.37 14.64
CA LYS A 67 20.47 -2.00 14.83
C LYS A 67 21.17 -1.45 13.58
N GLU A 68 21.92 -2.30 12.88
CA GLU A 68 22.63 -1.96 11.65
C GLU A 68 21.66 -1.55 10.54
N LYS A 69 20.58 -2.31 10.32
CA LYS A 69 19.54 -1.99 9.37
C LYS A 69 18.83 -0.68 9.71
N ILE A 70 18.49 -0.49 10.98
CA ILE A 70 17.89 0.75 11.47
C ILE A 70 18.81 1.94 11.15
N SER A 71 20.10 1.82 11.45
CA SER A 71 21.11 2.85 11.15
C SER A 71 21.21 3.13 9.65
N LEU A 72 21.30 2.09 8.83
CA LEU A 72 21.39 2.19 7.37
C LEU A 72 20.19 2.95 6.77
N PHE A 73 18.97 2.59 7.20
CA PHE A 73 17.74 3.24 6.70
C PHE A 73 17.66 4.71 7.14
N LYS A 74 18.06 5.02 8.39
CA LYS A 74 18.11 6.40 8.89
C LYS A 74 19.11 7.25 8.11
N LYS A 75 20.33 6.73 7.88
CA LYS A 75 21.37 7.41 7.08
C LYS A 75 20.88 7.73 5.66
N LYS A 76 19.93 6.96 5.12
CA LYS A 76 19.33 7.19 3.80
C LYS A 76 18.19 8.23 3.80
N GLY A 77 17.91 8.86 4.93
CA GLY A 77 16.83 9.84 5.09
C GLY A 77 15.43 9.22 5.21
N ILE A 78 15.36 7.93 5.49
CA ILE A 78 14.09 7.22 5.68
C ILE A 78 13.57 7.46 7.09
N LYS A 79 12.33 7.92 7.22
CA LYS A 79 11.67 8.02 8.51
C LYS A 79 11.22 6.63 8.97
N LEU A 80 11.78 6.15 10.08
CA LEU A 80 11.43 4.88 10.70
C LEU A 80 10.43 5.07 11.83
N VAL A 81 9.35 4.30 11.81
CA VAL A 81 8.29 4.31 12.82
C VAL A 81 8.09 2.91 13.39
N LYS A 82 8.45 2.72 14.66
CA LYS A 82 8.18 1.44 15.33
C LYS A 82 6.69 1.28 15.57
N SER A 83 6.13 0.10 15.26
CA SER A 83 4.72 -0.23 15.45
C SER A 83 4.54 -1.68 15.85
N GLN A 84 3.47 -1.92 16.59
CA GLN A 84 3.14 -3.26 17.07
C GLN A 84 2.56 -4.14 15.97
N LEU A 85 2.73 -5.44 16.13
CA LEU A 85 2.07 -6.46 15.35
C LEU A 85 0.85 -6.97 16.12
N ASP A 86 -0.14 -7.47 15.39
CA ASP A 86 -1.27 -8.22 15.95
C ASP A 86 -0.88 -9.70 16.16
N ASN A 87 -1.81 -10.50 16.68
CA ASN A 87 -1.59 -11.91 16.98
C ASN A 87 -1.27 -12.76 15.74
N ASP A 88 -1.62 -12.29 14.56
CA ASP A 88 -1.31 -12.93 13.27
C ASP A 88 0.05 -12.48 12.69
N ASN A 89 0.90 -11.82 13.49
CA ASN A 89 2.18 -11.22 13.06
C ASN A 89 2.04 -10.21 11.92
N ASN A 90 0.89 -9.59 11.76
CA ASN A 90 0.67 -8.47 10.86
C ASN A 90 0.72 -7.15 11.63
N PHE A 91 1.04 -6.05 10.93
CA PHE A 91 0.89 -4.74 11.56
C PHE A 91 -0.56 -4.48 11.99
N ASP A 92 -0.74 -3.96 13.19
CA ASP A 92 -2.04 -3.43 13.58
C ASP A 92 -2.32 -2.14 12.76
N LEU A 93 -3.15 -2.31 11.73
CA LEU A 93 -3.44 -1.23 10.79
C LEU A 93 -4.17 -0.05 11.44
N LYS A 94 -4.92 -0.26 12.53
CA LYS A 94 -5.56 0.85 13.28
C LYS A 94 -4.50 1.73 13.91
N ILE A 95 -3.48 1.12 14.54
CA ILE A 95 -2.35 1.84 15.14
C ILE A 95 -1.53 2.55 14.05
N VAL A 96 -1.25 1.85 12.94
CA VAL A 96 -0.54 2.44 11.79
C VAL A 96 -1.27 3.67 11.27
N PHE A 97 -2.58 3.58 11.04
CA PHE A 97 -3.39 4.69 10.51
C PHE A 97 -3.46 5.86 11.49
N LYS A 98 -3.61 5.60 12.80
CA LYS A 98 -3.55 6.64 13.83
C LYS A 98 -2.22 7.38 13.81
N LYS A 99 -1.09 6.66 13.70
CA LYS A 99 0.24 7.28 13.59
C LYS A 99 0.38 8.09 12.31
N LEU A 100 -0.10 7.59 11.17
CA LEU A 100 -0.09 8.33 9.90
C LEU A 100 -0.94 9.59 9.96
N PHE A 101 -2.13 9.52 10.56
CA PHE A 101 -2.99 10.68 10.78
C PHE A 101 -2.28 11.76 11.58
N ASN A 102 -1.61 11.40 12.70
CA ASN A 102 -0.82 12.32 13.51
C ASN A 102 0.39 12.92 12.77
N MET A 103 0.86 12.25 11.72
CA MET A 103 1.92 12.74 10.82
C MET A 103 1.38 13.56 9.63
N GLY A 104 0.09 13.91 9.67
CA GLY A 104 -0.55 14.76 8.65
C GLY A 104 -0.97 14.02 7.39
N CYS A 105 -1.04 12.68 7.38
CA CYS A 105 -1.63 11.92 6.28
C CYS A 105 -3.16 11.92 6.43
N ARG A 106 -3.87 12.44 5.43
CA ARG A 106 -5.33 12.55 5.44
C ARG A 106 -6.01 11.65 4.42
N ASN A 107 -5.38 11.48 3.25
CA ASN A 107 -5.91 10.70 2.13
C ASN A 107 -4.91 9.58 1.80
N LEU A 108 -5.10 8.42 2.42
CA LEU A 108 -4.22 7.26 2.25
C LEU A 108 -4.75 6.34 1.15
N LEU A 109 -3.98 6.16 0.08
CA LEU A 109 -4.19 5.08 -0.88
C LEU A 109 -3.44 3.83 -0.41
N ILE A 110 -4.11 2.69 -0.40
CA ILE A 110 -3.49 1.39 -0.13
C ILE A 110 -3.44 0.59 -1.42
N GLU A 111 -2.25 0.37 -1.94
CA GLU A 111 -1.99 -0.60 -3.00
C GLU A 111 -1.52 -1.91 -2.34
N GLY A 112 -2.47 -2.74 -1.96
CA GLY A 112 -2.16 -3.93 -1.19
C GLY A 112 -2.05 -5.19 -2.06
N GLY A 113 -1.06 -6.03 -1.76
CA GLY A 113 -1.16 -7.44 -2.07
C GLY A 113 -2.29 -8.08 -1.24
N ASN A 114 -2.58 -9.36 -1.54
CA ASN A 114 -3.74 -10.08 -0.99
C ASN A 114 -3.86 -10.00 0.54
N GLU A 115 -2.77 -10.19 1.27
CA GLU A 115 -2.78 -10.20 2.74
C GLU A 115 -3.08 -8.83 3.36
N LEU A 116 -2.49 -7.75 2.83
CA LEU A 116 -2.75 -6.40 3.32
C LEU A 116 -4.20 -5.99 3.06
N THR A 117 -4.71 -6.29 1.86
CA THR A 117 -6.11 -6.03 1.48
C THR A 117 -7.07 -6.81 2.36
N LYS A 118 -6.82 -8.11 2.58
CA LYS A 118 -7.60 -8.97 3.46
C LYS A 118 -7.70 -8.40 4.88
N ASN A 119 -6.54 -8.02 5.47
CA ASN A 119 -6.50 -7.48 6.82
C ASN A 119 -7.30 -6.18 6.93
N ALA A 120 -7.16 -5.27 5.96
CA ALA A 120 -7.89 -4.01 5.94
C ALA A 120 -9.41 -4.20 5.72
N LEU A 121 -9.83 -5.17 4.90
CA LEU A 121 -11.25 -5.51 4.69
C LEU A 121 -11.86 -6.13 5.94
N LYS A 122 -11.21 -7.13 6.55
CA LYS A 122 -11.70 -7.75 7.80
C LYS A 122 -11.90 -6.71 8.91
N LYS A 123 -11.00 -5.75 9.02
CA LYS A 123 -11.07 -4.68 10.03
C LYS A 123 -11.93 -3.48 9.60
N LYS A 124 -12.60 -3.56 8.42
CA LYS A 124 -13.49 -2.53 7.85
C LYS A 124 -12.85 -1.13 7.76
N LEU A 125 -11.57 -1.08 7.37
CA LEU A 125 -10.74 0.13 7.42
C LEU A 125 -10.82 1.01 6.17
N PHE A 126 -11.38 0.53 5.06
CA PHE A 126 -11.56 1.32 3.85
C PHE A 126 -12.83 2.19 3.91
N ASN A 127 -12.74 3.42 3.43
CA ASN A 127 -13.92 4.25 3.11
C ASN A 127 -14.37 3.98 1.67
N GLN A 128 -13.42 3.76 0.78
CA GLN A 128 -13.64 3.46 -0.63
C GLN A 128 -12.73 2.29 -1.04
N PHE A 129 -13.27 1.41 -1.89
CA PHE A 129 -12.51 0.30 -2.45
C PHE A 129 -12.74 0.24 -3.95
N TYR A 130 -11.67 0.35 -4.74
CA TYR A 130 -11.70 0.25 -6.19
C TYR A 130 -11.30 -1.17 -6.60
N LEU A 131 -12.23 -1.91 -7.17
CA LEU A 131 -11.98 -3.23 -7.73
C LEU A 131 -11.80 -3.14 -9.24
N PHE A 132 -10.61 -3.48 -9.72
CA PHE A 132 -10.29 -3.59 -11.12
C PHE A 132 -10.46 -5.04 -11.56
N LYS A 133 -11.24 -5.30 -12.59
CA LYS A 133 -11.46 -6.63 -13.15
C LYS A 133 -11.15 -6.60 -14.65
N SER A 134 -10.10 -7.32 -15.06
CA SER A 134 -9.78 -7.53 -16.45
C SER A 134 -10.63 -8.68 -17.03
N PRO A 135 -11.11 -8.58 -18.28
CA PRO A 135 -11.74 -9.69 -18.99
C PRO A 135 -10.72 -10.78 -19.40
N LYS A 136 -9.43 -10.47 -19.38
CA LYS A 136 -8.38 -11.43 -19.70
C LYS A 136 -8.22 -12.44 -18.58
N ILE A 137 -8.33 -13.71 -18.91
CA ILE A 137 -7.97 -14.81 -18.02
C ILE A 137 -6.46 -14.89 -18.02
N LEU A 138 -5.85 -14.76 -16.82
CA LEU A 138 -4.42 -14.98 -16.67
C LEU A 138 -4.12 -16.47 -16.94
N SER A 139 -3.07 -16.72 -17.69
CA SER A 139 -2.67 -18.06 -18.10
C SER A 139 -2.50 -19.01 -16.89
N LYS A 140 -2.84 -20.29 -17.06
CA LYS A 140 -2.71 -21.34 -16.05
C LYS A 140 -1.27 -21.58 -15.55
N PHE A 141 -0.28 -21.00 -16.21
CA PHE A 141 1.15 -21.20 -15.91
C PHE A 141 1.74 -20.25 -14.86
N VAL A 142 0.95 -19.35 -14.30
CA VAL A 142 1.40 -18.45 -13.24
C VAL A 142 0.55 -18.68 -11.99
N GLU A 143 1.18 -18.94 -10.85
CA GLU A 143 0.49 -19.02 -9.56
C GLU A 143 -0.19 -17.69 -9.24
N HIS A 144 -1.46 -17.56 -9.62
CA HIS A 144 -2.27 -16.41 -9.31
C HIS A 144 -3.02 -16.65 -8.00
N LYS A 145 -2.74 -15.81 -7.02
CA LYS A 145 -3.57 -15.77 -5.81
C LYS A 145 -4.84 -15.02 -6.14
N GLU A 146 -5.93 -15.77 -6.37
CA GLU A 146 -7.26 -15.19 -6.52
C GLU A 146 -7.62 -14.27 -5.35
N PHE A 147 -8.28 -13.15 -5.66
CA PHE A 147 -8.90 -12.31 -4.65
C PHE A 147 -10.16 -13.00 -4.11
N LYS A 148 -10.03 -13.70 -2.98
CA LYS A 148 -11.12 -14.51 -2.37
C LYS A 148 -12.05 -13.72 -1.45
N HIS A 149 -11.91 -12.40 -1.34
CA HIS A 149 -12.60 -11.59 -0.34
C HIS A 149 -13.81 -10.81 -0.89
N PHE A 150 -14.43 -11.30 -1.96
CA PHE A 150 -15.65 -10.69 -2.52
C PHE A 150 -16.81 -10.66 -1.54
N LYS A 151 -16.97 -11.69 -0.70
CA LYS A 151 -18.02 -11.74 0.34
C LYS A 151 -17.82 -10.61 1.36
N ASP A 152 -16.61 -10.45 1.88
CA ASP A 152 -16.29 -9.38 2.83
C ASP A 152 -16.55 -7.99 2.22
N LEU A 153 -16.23 -7.83 0.94
CA LEU A 153 -16.46 -6.58 0.22
C LEU A 153 -17.95 -6.28 0.08
N SER A 154 -18.76 -7.26 -0.36
CA SER A 154 -20.20 -7.08 -0.57
C SER A 154 -20.98 -6.91 0.74
N GLN A 155 -20.54 -7.51 1.84
CA GLN A 155 -21.16 -7.39 3.15
C GLN A 155 -20.84 -6.05 3.83
N ASN A 156 -19.64 -5.53 3.65
CA ASN A 156 -19.14 -4.36 4.37
C ASN A 156 -19.35 -3.03 3.63
N TYR A 157 -19.62 -3.08 2.32
CA TYR A 157 -19.74 -1.90 1.45
C TYR A 157 -20.98 -2.00 0.59
N LYS A 158 -21.97 -1.17 0.90
CA LYS A 158 -23.32 -1.26 0.30
C LYS A 158 -23.43 -0.57 -1.05
N ILE A 159 -22.68 0.52 -1.26
CA ILE A 159 -22.77 1.32 -2.48
C ILE A 159 -21.79 0.78 -3.51
N LYS A 160 -22.32 0.37 -4.67
CA LYS A 160 -21.54 -0.12 -5.81
C LYS A 160 -21.77 0.77 -7.01
N ASN A 161 -20.74 1.46 -7.46
CA ASN A 161 -20.80 2.27 -8.66
C ASN A 161 -19.85 1.69 -9.72
N LYS A 162 -20.36 1.39 -10.91
CA LYS A 162 -19.51 1.11 -12.07
C LYS A 162 -18.90 2.42 -12.55
N ILE A 163 -17.59 2.42 -12.76
CA ILE A 163 -16.88 3.57 -13.33
C ILE A 163 -16.63 3.26 -14.80
N ASN A 164 -17.19 4.05 -15.68
CA ASN A 164 -16.89 3.96 -17.11
C ASN A 164 -15.45 4.45 -17.33
N THR A 165 -14.65 3.61 -17.96
CA THR A 165 -13.27 3.93 -18.29
C THR A 165 -13.00 3.64 -19.75
N ASN A 166 -12.13 4.44 -20.36
CA ASN A 166 -11.60 4.17 -21.70
C ASN A 166 -10.44 3.17 -21.69
N ILE A 167 -10.23 2.49 -20.55
CA ILE A 167 -9.17 1.50 -20.39
C ILE A 167 -9.67 0.16 -20.91
N ARG A 168 -9.47 -0.09 -22.17
CA ARG A 168 -9.73 -1.37 -22.85
C ARG A 168 -10.86 -2.20 -22.23
N LYS A 169 -11.53 -2.96 -22.25
CA LYS A 169 -12.64 -3.73 -21.66
C LYS A 169 -12.53 -4.00 -20.13
N ASP A 170 -11.68 -3.29 -19.41
CA ASP A 170 -11.54 -3.45 -17.95
C ASP A 170 -12.75 -2.84 -17.23
N LEU A 171 -13.23 -3.54 -16.21
CA LEU A 171 -14.33 -3.07 -15.37
C LEU A 171 -13.78 -2.54 -14.05
N ILE A 172 -14.15 -1.31 -13.72
CA ILE A 172 -13.83 -0.74 -12.41
C ILE A 172 -15.13 -0.62 -11.61
N THR A 173 -15.13 -1.22 -10.42
CA THR A 173 -16.25 -1.07 -9.47
C THR A 173 -15.76 -0.35 -8.24
N LEU A 174 -16.41 0.76 -7.91
CA LEU A 174 -16.18 1.49 -6.67
C LEU A 174 -17.18 1.04 -5.62
N TYR A 175 -16.68 0.57 -4.50
CA TYR A 175 -17.45 0.26 -3.31
C TYR A 175 -17.23 1.36 -2.28
N LYS A 176 -18.31 1.82 -1.64
CA LYS A 176 -18.28 2.84 -0.57
C LYS A 176 -19.02 2.33 0.66
N LYS A 177 -18.64 2.82 1.83
CA LYS A 177 -19.44 2.68 3.07
C LYS A 177 -20.69 3.50 2.97
#